data_2d14fa864d6ade6421e2e6381f371d93
#
_entry.id   2d14fa864d6ade6421e2e6381f371d93
#
_cell.length_a   1.000
_cell.length_b   1.000
_cell.length_c   1.000
_cell.angle_alpha   90.00
_cell.angle_beta   90.00
_cell.angle_gamma   90.00
#
_symmetry.space_group_name_H-M   'P 1'
#
loop_
_entity.id
_entity.type
_entity.pdbx_description
1 polymer ?
#
loop_
_entity_poly.entity_id
_entity_poly.type
_entity_poly.pdbx_seq_one_letter_code
_entity_poly.pdbx_strand_id
1 'polypeptide(L)'
;MNTADLFKYKTVFSLEVFPPKRESSLQSIYSAFDNLKEIRPDYISVTYGAGGSSNINATANIADRLVHNYGYTAVAHLAGIGLKKADVEHIIDNLLPMGVNNILALRGDERDDLEKGDFEHAVDLISYIKGKYGDKVNIIAACYPEGHIEAHNIVDDVKHLKEKVDAGASQLITQLFFNNDSFYRFKERCDLVGIKVPIQAGIMPVANKKQIERIVT
;
A
#
# COMPACT_ATOMS: atom_id res chain seq x y z
N MET A 1 -5.52 -8.04 12.77
CA MET A 1 -6.69 -7.14 12.77
C MET A 1 -6.81 -6.60 11.33
N ASN A 2 -8.03 -6.49 10.80
CA ASN A 2 -8.27 -5.92 9.47
C ASN A 2 -8.32 -4.38 9.58
N THR A 3 -7.46 -3.67 8.83
CA THR A 3 -7.40 -2.20 8.91
C THR A 3 -8.66 -1.50 8.42
N ALA A 4 -9.38 -2.09 7.45
CA ALA A 4 -10.64 -1.55 6.95
C ALA A 4 -11.74 -1.46 8.03
N ASP A 5 -11.71 -2.36 9.03
CA ASP A 5 -12.69 -2.36 10.11
C ASP A 5 -12.53 -1.17 11.07
N LEU A 6 -11.34 -0.61 11.17
CA LEU A 6 -11.06 0.53 12.03
C LEU A 6 -11.89 1.77 11.65
N PHE A 7 -12.15 1.96 10.37
CA PHE A 7 -12.89 3.10 9.85
C PHE A 7 -14.38 3.11 10.27
N LYS A 8 -14.89 1.99 10.75
CA LYS A 8 -16.26 1.89 11.28
C LYS A 8 -16.42 2.61 12.63
N TYR A 9 -15.31 2.81 13.34
CA TYR A 9 -15.35 3.26 14.74
C TYR A 9 -14.61 4.56 15.01
N LYS A 10 -13.70 4.97 14.12
CA LYS A 10 -12.86 6.15 14.34
C LYS A 10 -12.23 6.69 13.06
N THR A 11 -11.68 7.90 13.16
CA THR A 11 -10.70 8.39 12.19
C THR A 11 -9.41 7.58 12.34
N VAL A 12 -8.94 6.99 11.24
CA VAL A 12 -7.75 6.15 11.22
C VAL A 12 -6.52 6.98 10.90
N PHE A 13 -5.49 6.85 11.75
CA PHE A 13 -4.19 7.46 11.55
C PHE A 13 -3.13 6.40 11.36
N SER A 14 -2.41 6.45 10.26
CA SER A 14 -1.33 5.51 9.95
C SER A 14 -0.05 6.22 9.54
N LEU A 15 1.04 5.50 9.64
CA LEU A 15 2.34 5.93 9.16
C LEU A 15 2.84 4.96 8.10
N GLU A 16 3.67 5.48 7.19
CA GLU A 16 4.34 4.69 6.18
C GLU A 16 5.85 4.78 6.38
N VAL A 17 6.52 3.63 6.30
CA VAL A 17 7.97 3.54 6.46
C VAL A 17 8.60 2.86 5.25
N PHE A 18 9.79 3.33 4.90
CA PHE A 18 10.57 2.82 3.78
C PHE A 18 11.70 1.96 4.32
N PRO A 19 11.83 0.69 3.87
CA PRO A 19 13.01 -0.09 4.17
C PRO A 19 14.27 0.64 3.71
N PRO A 20 15.33 0.68 4.52
CA PRO A 20 16.55 1.39 4.13
C PRO A 20 17.27 0.62 3.04
N LYS A 21 17.96 1.34 2.15
CA LYS A 21 18.75 0.75 1.08
C LYS A 21 19.93 -0.09 1.58
N ARG A 22 20.38 0.12 2.82
CA ARG A 22 21.50 -0.61 3.45
C ARG A 22 21.05 -1.18 4.79
N GLU A 23 21.41 -2.42 5.08
CA GLU A 23 21.10 -3.10 6.35
C GLU A 23 21.62 -2.32 7.58
N SER A 24 22.77 -1.66 7.45
CA SER A 24 23.33 -0.82 8.52
C SER A 24 22.41 0.33 8.96
N SER A 25 21.38 0.66 8.17
CA SER A 25 20.42 1.73 8.47
C SER A 25 19.13 1.22 9.13
N LEU A 26 18.97 -0.10 9.34
CA LEU A 26 17.80 -0.67 10.01
C LEU A 26 17.67 -0.17 11.46
N GLN A 27 18.79 0.03 12.14
CA GLN A 27 18.78 0.55 13.51
C GLN A 27 18.14 1.94 13.61
N SER A 28 18.30 2.79 12.61
CA SER A 28 17.66 4.12 12.59
C SER A 28 16.13 4.03 12.48
N ILE A 29 15.61 3.06 11.75
CA ILE A 29 14.15 2.80 11.66
C ILE A 29 13.62 2.31 13.02
N TYR A 30 14.33 1.39 13.66
CA TYR A 30 13.91 0.88 14.97
C TYR A 30 13.95 1.97 16.04
N SER A 31 14.95 2.84 16.03
CA SER A 31 14.98 4.01 16.91
C SER A 31 13.83 4.99 16.63
N ALA A 32 13.44 5.13 15.35
CA ALA A 32 12.26 5.92 15.00
C ALA A 32 10.98 5.30 15.59
N PHE A 33 10.81 3.97 15.52
CA PHE A 33 9.66 3.30 16.13
C PHE A 33 9.56 3.51 17.63
N ASP A 34 10.69 3.53 18.35
CA ASP A 34 10.71 3.85 19.77
C ASP A 34 10.16 5.27 20.06
N ASN A 35 10.48 6.23 19.20
CA ASN A 35 9.98 7.61 19.31
C ASN A 35 8.50 7.74 18.90
N LEU A 36 7.96 6.81 18.07
CA LEU A 36 6.57 6.83 17.61
C LEU A 36 5.58 6.29 18.66
N LYS A 37 6.04 5.73 19.78
CA LYS A 37 5.18 5.18 20.84
C LYS A 37 4.20 6.21 21.40
N GLU A 38 4.59 7.49 21.45
CA GLU A 38 3.73 8.58 21.92
C GLU A 38 2.64 8.96 20.91
N ILE A 39 2.92 8.80 19.60
CA ILE A 39 1.99 9.17 18.51
C ILE A 39 0.86 8.14 18.36
N ARG A 40 1.11 6.86 18.69
CA ARG A 40 0.15 5.74 18.67
C ARG A 40 -0.61 5.63 17.36
N PRO A 41 0.07 5.40 16.22
CA PRO A 41 -0.62 5.15 14.96
C PRO A 41 -1.48 3.86 15.06
N ASP A 42 -2.56 3.81 14.31
CA ASP A 42 -3.45 2.65 14.26
C ASP A 42 -2.83 1.47 13.55
N TYR A 43 -2.03 1.75 12.55
CA TYR A 43 -1.18 0.79 11.86
C TYR A 43 0.03 1.49 11.21
N ILE A 44 1.02 0.70 10.84
CA ILE A 44 2.19 1.18 10.10
C ILE A 44 2.31 0.34 8.83
N SER A 45 2.40 1.00 7.67
CA SER A 45 2.68 0.34 6.40
C SER A 45 4.17 0.33 6.10
N VAL A 46 4.62 -0.76 5.49
CA VAL A 46 6.02 -0.95 5.09
C VAL A 46 6.08 -1.09 3.59
N THR A 47 6.78 -0.15 2.93
CA THR A 47 6.86 -0.15 1.47
C THR A 47 7.67 -1.34 0.96
N TYR A 48 7.33 -1.77 -0.26
CA TYR A 48 8.06 -2.80 -0.99
C TYR A 48 9.13 -2.13 -1.83
N GLY A 49 10.39 -2.34 -1.48
CA GLY A 49 11.55 -2.12 -2.35
C GLY A 49 11.57 -0.87 -3.22
N ALA A 50 11.24 0.31 -2.69
CA ALA A 50 11.43 1.56 -3.43
C ALA A 50 12.90 1.70 -3.83
N GLY A 51 13.21 1.54 -5.12
CA GLY A 51 14.55 1.70 -5.67
C GLY A 51 15.25 0.40 -6.12
N GLY A 52 14.48 -0.61 -6.54
CA GLY A 52 15.02 -1.71 -7.35
C GLY A 52 15.72 -2.84 -6.63
N SER A 53 15.78 -2.85 -5.33
CA SER A 53 16.11 -4.08 -4.61
C SER A 53 14.82 -4.77 -4.20
N SER A 54 14.54 -5.91 -4.81
CA SER A 54 13.48 -6.85 -4.44
C SER A 54 13.75 -7.49 -3.07
N ASN A 55 13.99 -6.66 -2.05
CA ASN A 55 14.27 -7.17 -0.72
C ASN A 55 12.96 -7.37 0.04
N ILE A 56 12.15 -8.33 -0.45
CA ILE A 56 10.96 -8.86 0.21
C ILE A 56 11.26 -9.16 1.68
N ASN A 57 12.43 -9.70 1.96
CA ASN A 57 12.87 -10.02 3.31
C ASN A 57 12.98 -8.78 4.21
N ALA A 58 13.40 -7.62 3.67
CA ALA A 58 13.47 -6.39 4.48
C ALA A 58 12.07 -5.90 4.88
N THR A 59 11.10 -5.91 3.96
CA THR A 59 9.71 -5.55 4.24
C THR A 59 9.11 -6.51 5.27
N ALA A 60 9.28 -7.82 5.08
CA ALA A 60 8.79 -8.84 5.99
C ALA A 60 9.41 -8.71 7.39
N ASN A 61 10.72 -8.53 7.50
CA ASN A 61 11.42 -8.38 8.77
C ASN A 61 10.99 -7.13 9.55
N ILE A 62 10.77 -6.01 8.85
CA ILE A 62 10.28 -4.78 9.49
C ILE A 62 8.83 -4.97 9.95
N ALA A 63 7.98 -5.57 9.11
CA ALA A 63 6.58 -5.84 9.44
C ALA A 63 6.44 -6.81 10.62
N ASP A 64 7.23 -7.88 10.64
CA ASP A 64 7.31 -8.83 11.77
C ASP A 64 7.67 -8.11 13.07
N ARG A 65 8.71 -7.27 13.03
CA ARG A 65 9.15 -6.52 14.20
C ARG A 65 8.11 -5.50 14.67
N LEU A 66 7.38 -4.85 13.76
CA LEU A 66 6.25 -3.98 14.12
C LEU A 66 5.19 -4.73 14.91
N VAL A 67 4.85 -5.95 14.49
CA VAL A 67 3.84 -6.78 15.16
C VAL A 67 4.36 -7.29 16.50
N HIS A 68 5.50 -7.97 16.53
CA HIS A 68 5.94 -8.73 17.71
C HIS A 68 6.68 -7.90 18.76
N ASN A 69 7.44 -6.86 18.35
CA ASN A 69 8.21 -6.05 19.30
C ASN A 69 7.50 -4.76 19.71
N TYR A 70 6.66 -4.21 18.84
CA TYR A 70 5.99 -2.93 19.09
C TYR A 70 4.47 -3.05 19.27
N GLY A 71 3.87 -4.19 18.93
CA GLY A 71 2.44 -4.41 19.07
C GLY A 71 1.58 -3.62 18.08
N TYR A 72 2.16 -3.15 16.97
CA TYR A 72 1.43 -2.44 15.93
C TYR A 72 0.81 -3.39 14.92
N THR A 73 -0.32 -3.01 14.35
CA THR A 73 -0.81 -3.65 13.13
C THR A 73 0.08 -3.24 11.96
N ALA A 74 0.60 -4.20 11.22
CA ALA A 74 1.41 -3.95 10.04
C ALA A 74 0.61 -4.13 8.75
N VAL A 75 0.93 -3.29 7.75
CA VAL A 75 0.50 -3.44 6.36
C VAL A 75 1.76 -3.64 5.52
N ALA A 76 1.84 -4.72 4.76
CA ALA A 76 2.93 -4.95 3.83
C ALA A 76 2.52 -4.51 2.42
N HIS A 77 3.36 -3.71 1.76
CA HIS A 77 3.17 -3.43 0.34
C HIS A 77 3.61 -4.65 -0.48
N LEU A 78 2.91 -4.93 -1.56
CA LEU A 78 3.22 -6.00 -2.49
C LEU A 78 3.01 -5.51 -3.93
N ALA A 79 4.09 -5.41 -4.69
CA ALA A 79 4.05 -5.05 -6.11
C ALA A 79 4.03 -6.33 -6.95
N GLY A 80 3.04 -6.45 -7.84
CA GLY A 80 2.81 -7.66 -8.65
C GLY A 80 3.67 -7.77 -9.90
N ILE A 81 4.15 -6.63 -10.42
CA ILE A 81 4.91 -6.61 -11.68
C ILE A 81 6.16 -7.49 -11.57
N GLY A 82 6.41 -8.31 -12.58
CA GLY A 82 7.52 -9.27 -12.60
C GLY A 82 7.34 -10.52 -11.72
N LEU A 83 6.33 -10.57 -10.83
CA LEU A 83 6.10 -11.73 -9.97
C LEU A 83 5.25 -12.80 -10.67
N LYS A 84 5.59 -14.05 -10.38
CA LYS A 84 4.75 -15.20 -10.68
C LYS A 84 3.77 -15.48 -9.53
N LYS A 85 2.71 -16.23 -9.80
CA LYS A 85 1.76 -16.67 -8.77
C LYS A 85 2.44 -17.36 -7.60
N ALA A 86 3.43 -18.21 -7.87
CA ALA A 86 4.20 -18.91 -6.84
C ALA A 86 4.99 -17.94 -5.94
N ASP A 87 5.51 -16.84 -6.49
CA ASP A 87 6.23 -15.83 -5.71
C ASP A 87 5.28 -15.10 -4.74
N VAL A 88 4.09 -14.72 -5.25
CA VAL A 88 3.06 -14.09 -4.41
C VAL A 88 2.60 -15.02 -3.28
N GLU A 89 2.40 -16.32 -3.59
CA GLU A 89 2.08 -17.33 -2.58
C GLU A 89 3.18 -17.41 -1.52
N HIS A 90 4.42 -17.57 -1.95
CA HIS A 90 5.56 -17.64 -1.04
C HIS A 90 5.65 -16.42 -0.11
N ILE A 91 5.43 -15.23 -0.66
CA ILE A 91 5.45 -13.98 0.12
C ILE A 91 4.33 -13.97 1.16
N ILE A 92 3.10 -14.24 0.76
CA ILE A 92 1.94 -14.16 1.65
C ILE A 92 2.00 -15.26 2.69
N ASP A 93 2.39 -16.49 2.31
CA ASP A 93 2.54 -17.62 3.24
C ASP A 93 3.63 -17.38 4.29
N ASN A 94 4.63 -16.55 3.99
CA ASN A 94 5.62 -16.10 4.98
C ASN A 94 5.08 -14.98 5.88
N LEU A 95 4.25 -14.06 5.37
CA LEU A 95 3.72 -12.93 6.13
C LEU A 95 2.61 -13.34 7.12
N LEU A 96 1.75 -14.27 6.74
CA LEU A 96 0.61 -14.70 7.57
C LEU A 96 1.02 -15.25 8.94
N PRO A 97 2.03 -16.15 9.08
CA PRO A 97 2.51 -16.61 10.38
C PRO A 97 3.11 -15.51 11.27
N MET A 98 3.60 -14.42 10.66
CA MET A 98 4.10 -13.23 11.35
C MET A 98 2.97 -12.31 11.85
N GLY A 99 1.70 -12.68 11.62
CA GLY A 99 0.55 -11.84 11.99
C GLY A 99 0.30 -10.67 11.02
N VAL A 100 0.99 -10.65 9.88
CA VAL A 100 0.84 -9.61 8.84
C VAL A 100 -0.16 -10.10 7.80
N ASN A 101 -1.40 -9.69 7.94
CA ASN A 101 -2.52 -10.08 7.08
C ASN A 101 -3.12 -8.93 6.28
N ASN A 102 -2.56 -7.73 6.38
CA ASN A 102 -2.99 -6.57 5.59
C ASN A 102 -1.97 -6.30 4.48
N ILE A 103 -2.42 -6.36 3.24
CA ILE A 103 -1.56 -6.22 2.05
C ILE A 103 -2.03 -5.03 1.22
N LEU A 104 -1.13 -4.07 0.99
CA LEU A 104 -1.35 -3.04 -0.03
C LEU A 104 -0.87 -3.58 -1.38
N ALA A 105 -1.84 -4.00 -2.20
CA ALA A 105 -1.59 -4.58 -3.51
C ALA A 105 -1.39 -3.50 -4.57
N LEU A 106 -0.23 -3.49 -5.20
CA LEU A 106 0.20 -2.52 -6.20
C LEU A 106 0.55 -3.23 -7.52
N ARG A 107 0.49 -2.52 -8.64
CA ARG A 107 1.12 -3.00 -9.87
C ARG A 107 2.63 -3.02 -9.71
N GLY A 108 3.19 -1.93 -9.25
CA GLY A 108 4.61 -1.63 -9.28
C GLY A 108 5.00 -0.83 -10.53
N ASP A 109 6.24 -0.35 -10.55
CA ASP A 109 6.79 0.43 -11.66
C ASP A 109 7.40 -0.49 -12.72
N GLU A 110 7.15 -0.20 -13.99
CA GLU A 110 7.78 -0.91 -15.10
C GLU A 110 9.28 -0.64 -15.13
N ARG A 111 10.03 -1.68 -15.40
CA ARG A 111 11.49 -1.63 -15.50
C ARG A 111 11.96 -2.60 -16.58
N ASP A 112 12.92 -2.17 -17.39
CA ASP A 112 13.47 -2.95 -18.50
C ASP A 112 14.18 -4.25 -18.07
N ASP A 113 14.58 -4.33 -16.79
CA ASP A 113 15.30 -5.49 -16.23
C ASP A 113 14.36 -6.53 -15.57
N LEU A 114 13.05 -6.30 -15.55
CA LEU A 114 12.09 -7.25 -14.99
C LEU A 114 11.63 -8.28 -16.02
N GLU A 115 11.65 -9.54 -15.64
CA GLU A 115 10.98 -10.58 -16.42
C GLU A 115 9.47 -10.40 -16.36
N LYS A 116 8.78 -10.83 -17.43
CA LYS A 116 7.31 -10.79 -17.47
C LYS A 116 6.72 -11.69 -16.40
N GLY A 117 5.98 -11.09 -15.47
CA GLY A 117 5.22 -11.77 -14.41
C GLY A 117 3.85 -12.30 -14.89
N ASP A 118 3.05 -12.73 -13.91
CA ASP A 118 1.68 -13.20 -14.14
C ASP A 118 0.63 -12.08 -13.90
N PHE A 119 1.06 -10.91 -13.44
CA PHE A 119 0.19 -9.78 -13.06
C PHE A 119 0.57 -8.55 -13.89
N GLU A 120 -0.32 -8.14 -14.76
CA GLU A 120 -0.12 -6.95 -15.61
C GLU A 120 -0.64 -5.69 -14.91
N HIS A 121 -1.72 -5.83 -14.15
CA HIS A 121 -2.35 -4.76 -13.41
C HIS A 121 -2.55 -5.12 -11.93
N ALA A 122 -2.74 -4.11 -11.08
CA ALA A 122 -3.02 -4.34 -9.67
C ALA A 122 -4.31 -5.15 -9.44
N VAL A 123 -5.30 -5.03 -10.31
CA VAL A 123 -6.55 -5.79 -10.22
C VAL A 123 -6.32 -7.30 -10.38
N ASP A 124 -5.36 -7.72 -11.21
CA ASP A 124 -5.00 -9.13 -11.40
C ASP A 124 -4.45 -9.72 -10.10
N LEU A 125 -3.53 -8.96 -9.46
CA LEU A 125 -2.96 -9.33 -8.18
C LEU A 125 -4.04 -9.41 -7.08
N ILE A 126 -4.92 -8.41 -6.99
CA ILE A 126 -6.02 -8.36 -6.02
C ILE A 126 -6.94 -9.56 -6.20
N SER A 127 -7.37 -9.84 -7.44
CA SER A 127 -8.23 -10.98 -7.78
C SER A 127 -7.59 -12.30 -7.39
N TYR A 128 -6.31 -12.46 -7.68
CA TYR A 128 -5.56 -13.66 -7.34
C TYR A 128 -5.46 -13.87 -5.83
N ILE A 129 -5.04 -12.84 -5.09
CA ILE A 129 -4.92 -12.91 -3.63
C ILE A 129 -6.29 -13.21 -3.01
N LYS A 130 -7.35 -12.51 -3.43
CA LYS A 130 -8.70 -12.72 -2.91
C LYS A 130 -9.20 -14.12 -3.20
N GLY A 131 -8.99 -14.63 -4.40
CA GLY A 131 -9.39 -15.98 -4.81
C GLY A 131 -8.67 -17.07 -4.02
N LYS A 132 -7.38 -16.89 -3.73
CA LYS A 132 -6.54 -17.89 -3.04
C LYS A 132 -6.70 -17.86 -1.51
N TYR A 133 -6.72 -16.67 -0.93
CA TYR A 133 -6.65 -16.50 0.53
C TYR A 133 -7.98 -16.09 1.18
N GLY A 134 -8.95 -15.64 0.38
CA GLY A 134 -10.26 -15.23 0.89
C GLY A 134 -10.15 -14.12 1.92
N ASP A 135 -10.77 -14.31 3.08
CA ASP A 135 -10.80 -13.33 4.16
C ASP A 135 -9.60 -13.43 5.12
N LYS A 136 -8.67 -14.35 4.86
CA LYS A 136 -7.42 -14.43 5.63
C LYS A 136 -6.52 -13.23 5.38
N VAL A 137 -6.64 -12.61 4.19
CA VAL A 137 -5.87 -11.43 3.78
C VAL A 137 -6.82 -10.28 3.55
N ASN A 138 -6.54 -9.16 4.22
CA ASN A 138 -7.17 -7.88 3.97
C ASN A 138 -6.41 -7.15 2.86
N ILE A 139 -7.09 -6.79 1.79
CA ILE A 139 -6.48 -6.17 0.62
C ILE A 139 -6.79 -4.68 0.58
N ILE A 140 -5.74 -3.88 0.47
CA ILE A 140 -5.79 -2.44 0.31
C ILE A 140 -5.32 -2.13 -1.11
N ALA A 141 -5.91 -1.14 -1.77
CA ALA A 141 -5.48 -0.71 -3.09
C ALA A 141 -5.15 0.78 -3.14
N ALA A 142 -4.22 1.16 -4.02
CA ALA A 142 -3.91 2.55 -4.28
C ALA A 142 -4.96 3.20 -5.20
N CYS A 143 -5.22 4.50 -4.95
CA CYS A 143 -6.08 5.34 -5.76
C CYS A 143 -5.47 6.74 -5.95
N TYR A 144 -5.94 7.50 -6.93
CA TYR A 144 -5.29 8.71 -7.40
C TYR A 144 -6.30 9.87 -7.48
N PRO A 145 -6.32 10.80 -6.51
CA PRO A 145 -7.25 11.93 -6.52
C PRO A 145 -7.13 12.83 -7.75
N GLU A 146 -5.93 12.94 -8.30
CA GLU A 146 -5.61 13.75 -9.49
C GLU A 146 -5.61 12.93 -10.80
N GLY A 147 -5.93 11.63 -10.71
CA GLY A 147 -5.92 10.66 -11.80
C GLY A 147 -4.57 9.94 -11.94
N HIS A 148 -4.61 8.70 -12.39
CA HIS A 148 -3.40 7.93 -12.68
C HIS A 148 -2.76 8.47 -13.97
N ILE A 149 -1.42 8.61 -13.98
CA ILE A 149 -0.68 9.21 -15.09
C ILE A 149 -0.88 8.47 -16.42
N GLU A 150 -1.09 7.16 -16.37
CA GLU A 150 -1.30 6.31 -17.55
C GLU A 150 -2.79 6.16 -17.93
N ALA A 151 -3.72 6.70 -17.14
CA ALA A 151 -5.13 6.64 -17.48
C ALA A 151 -5.44 7.61 -18.64
N HIS A 152 -6.23 7.17 -19.61
CA HIS A 152 -6.64 8.04 -20.72
C HIS A 152 -7.44 9.26 -20.25
N ASN A 153 -8.22 9.08 -19.21
CA ASN A 153 -9.01 10.13 -18.59
C ASN A 153 -9.47 9.70 -17.17
N ILE A 154 -9.99 10.65 -16.42
CA ILE A 154 -10.45 10.45 -15.04
C ILE A 154 -11.61 9.45 -14.94
N VAL A 155 -12.46 9.34 -15.95
CA VAL A 155 -13.61 8.41 -15.94
C VAL A 155 -13.11 6.97 -16.00
N ASP A 156 -12.13 6.70 -16.85
CA ASP A 156 -11.55 5.36 -16.97
C ASP A 156 -10.74 5.00 -15.72
N ASP A 157 -10.00 5.95 -15.13
CA ASP A 157 -9.29 5.74 -13.88
C ASP A 157 -10.24 5.31 -12.74
N VAL A 158 -11.38 5.99 -12.59
CA VAL A 158 -12.37 5.65 -11.56
C VAL A 158 -13.06 4.30 -11.85
N LYS A 159 -13.25 3.90 -13.12
CA LYS A 159 -13.74 2.57 -13.47
C LYS A 159 -12.73 1.48 -13.09
N HIS A 160 -11.45 1.66 -13.42
CA HIS A 160 -10.40 0.74 -13.01
C HIS A 160 -10.27 0.65 -11.48
N LEU A 161 -10.50 1.75 -10.77
CA LEU A 161 -10.57 1.74 -9.32
C LEU A 161 -11.74 0.90 -8.82
N LYS A 162 -12.92 1.02 -9.46
CA LYS A 162 -14.09 0.20 -9.12
C LYS A 162 -13.80 -1.28 -9.33
N GLU A 163 -13.11 -1.65 -10.42
CA GLU A 163 -12.69 -3.03 -10.68
C GLU A 163 -11.80 -3.58 -9.56
N LYS A 164 -10.85 -2.79 -9.02
CA LYS A 164 -10.03 -3.19 -7.87
C LYS A 164 -10.89 -3.47 -6.63
N VAL A 165 -11.89 -2.64 -6.38
CA VAL A 165 -12.80 -2.81 -5.24
C VAL A 165 -13.66 -4.07 -5.44
N ASP A 166 -14.22 -4.27 -6.63
CA ASP A 166 -15.03 -5.44 -6.96
C ASP A 166 -14.22 -6.75 -6.94
N ALA A 167 -12.94 -6.67 -7.26
CA ALA A 167 -12.00 -7.79 -7.15
C ALA A 167 -11.65 -8.15 -5.69
N GLY A 168 -11.96 -7.29 -4.71
CA GLY A 168 -11.80 -7.61 -3.30
C GLY A 168 -10.99 -6.63 -2.47
N ALA A 169 -10.61 -5.46 -3.00
CA ALA A 169 -10.01 -4.43 -2.17
C ALA A 169 -11.05 -3.86 -1.19
N SER A 170 -10.75 -3.93 0.10
CA SER A 170 -11.65 -3.51 1.19
C SER A 170 -11.37 -2.12 1.73
N GLN A 171 -10.27 -1.51 1.30
CA GLN A 171 -9.82 -0.18 1.68
C GLN A 171 -9.01 0.43 0.54
N LEU A 172 -9.08 1.75 0.40
CA LEU A 172 -8.27 2.51 -0.54
C LEU A 172 -7.34 3.46 0.19
N ILE A 173 -6.12 3.64 -0.33
CA ILE A 173 -5.18 4.67 0.10
C ILE A 173 -4.86 5.55 -1.10
N THR A 174 -4.96 6.88 -0.94
CA THR A 174 -4.64 7.78 -2.05
C THR A 174 -3.14 7.94 -2.22
N GLN A 175 -2.72 8.16 -3.45
CA GLN A 175 -1.44 8.80 -3.72
C GLN A 175 -1.43 10.19 -3.08
N LEU A 176 -0.23 10.68 -2.78
CA LEU A 176 -0.03 12.06 -2.32
C LEU A 176 -0.72 13.06 -3.24
N PHE A 177 -1.39 14.03 -2.65
CA PHE A 177 -2.00 15.16 -3.33
C PHE A 177 -1.82 16.44 -2.50
N PHE A 178 -1.82 17.60 -3.17
CA PHE A 178 -1.68 18.91 -2.51
C PHE A 178 -2.93 19.78 -2.63
N ASN A 179 -3.87 19.40 -3.51
CA ASN A 179 -5.11 20.12 -3.71
C ASN A 179 -6.28 19.33 -3.10
N ASN A 180 -6.84 19.85 -2.02
CA ASN A 180 -7.99 19.23 -1.36
C ASN A 180 -9.23 19.15 -2.26
N ASP A 181 -9.43 20.10 -3.19
CA ASP A 181 -10.55 20.05 -4.12
C ASP A 181 -10.45 18.84 -5.05
N SER A 182 -9.24 18.43 -5.45
CA SER A 182 -9.02 17.20 -6.22
C SER A 182 -9.49 15.98 -5.43
N PHE A 183 -9.19 15.93 -4.13
CA PHE A 183 -9.63 14.85 -3.25
C PHE A 183 -11.15 14.83 -3.06
N TYR A 184 -11.79 15.97 -2.84
CA TYR A 184 -13.26 16.01 -2.69
C TYR A 184 -13.97 15.58 -3.96
N ARG A 185 -13.57 16.10 -5.13
CA ARG A 185 -14.10 15.68 -6.43
C ARG A 185 -13.85 14.19 -6.71
N PHE A 186 -12.71 13.67 -6.30
CA PHE A 186 -12.42 12.25 -6.40
C PHE A 186 -13.39 11.42 -5.56
N LYS A 187 -13.68 11.81 -4.33
CA LYS A 187 -14.68 11.13 -3.48
C LYS A 187 -16.06 11.14 -4.10
N GLU A 188 -16.50 12.27 -4.64
CA GLU A 188 -17.78 12.37 -5.35
C GLU A 188 -17.84 11.38 -6.52
N ARG A 189 -16.79 11.30 -7.32
CA ARG A 189 -16.71 10.32 -8.42
C ARG A 189 -16.75 8.87 -7.91
N CYS A 190 -16.05 8.55 -6.84
CA CYS A 190 -16.12 7.24 -6.20
C CYS A 190 -17.55 6.88 -5.75
N ASP A 191 -18.25 7.84 -5.15
CA ASP A 191 -19.63 7.65 -4.73
C ASP A 191 -20.59 7.41 -5.91
N LEU A 192 -20.41 8.13 -7.03
CA LEU A 192 -21.21 7.96 -8.26
C LEU A 192 -21.08 6.57 -8.87
N VAL A 193 -19.88 5.97 -8.83
CA VAL A 193 -19.65 4.60 -9.34
C VAL A 193 -19.90 3.51 -8.28
N GLY A 194 -20.38 3.89 -7.10
CA GLY A 194 -20.74 2.93 -6.05
C GLY A 194 -19.55 2.35 -5.26
N ILE A 195 -18.42 3.03 -5.21
CA ILE A 195 -17.32 2.68 -4.31
C ILE A 195 -17.72 3.09 -2.88
N LYS A 196 -17.82 2.11 -1.98
CA LYS A 196 -18.25 2.31 -0.58
C LYS A 196 -17.20 1.92 0.46
N VAL A 197 -16.07 1.41 0.03
CA VAL A 197 -14.95 1.10 0.93
C VAL A 197 -14.32 2.40 1.45
N PRO A 198 -13.71 2.38 2.66
CA PRO A 198 -13.06 3.56 3.20
C PRO A 198 -11.89 4.00 2.33
N ILE A 199 -11.76 5.32 2.19
CA ILE A 199 -10.66 5.97 1.46
C ILE A 199 -9.82 6.75 2.44
N GLN A 200 -8.56 6.37 2.59
CA GLN A 200 -7.60 7.06 3.43
C GLN A 200 -6.76 8.03 2.60
N ALA A 201 -6.65 9.27 3.06
CA ALA A 201 -5.82 10.28 2.43
C ALA A 201 -4.34 10.02 2.70
N GLY A 202 -3.55 9.88 1.66
CA GLY A 202 -2.09 9.86 1.72
C GLY A 202 -1.55 11.29 1.82
N ILE A 203 -0.80 11.56 2.88
CA ILE A 203 -0.24 12.88 3.17
C ILE A 203 1.26 12.74 3.40
N MET A 204 2.04 13.63 2.79
CA MET A 204 3.46 13.72 3.04
C MET A 204 3.86 15.16 3.37
N PRO A 205 4.43 15.42 4.54
CA PRO A 205 4.95 16.74 4.88
C PRO A 205 6.08 17.15 3.93
N VAL A 206 5.98 18.33 3.36
CA VAL A 206 7.04 18.91 2.51
C VAL A 206 8.07 19.60 3.41
N ALA A 207 9.21 18.95 3.61
CA ALA A 207 10.27 19.48 4.47
C ALA A 207 11.22 20.42 3.72
N ASN A 208 11.44 20.24 2.42
CA ASN A 208 12.35 21.06 1.62
C ASN A 208 12.10 20.90 0.11
N LYS A 209 12.63 21.86 -0.66
CA LYS A 209 12.48 21.89 -2.12
C LYS A 209 13.00 20.62 -2.82
N LYS A 210 14.15 20.09 -2.39
CA LYS A 210 14.75 18.90 -2.99
C LYS A 210 13.88 17.66 -2.85
N GLN A 211 13.05 17.58 -1.81
CA GLN A 211 12.09 16.50 -1.64
C GLN A 211 11.03 16.54 -2.75
N ILE A 212 10.49 17.72 -3.04
CA ILE A 212 9.51 17.89 -4.13
C ILE A 212 10.13 17.62 -5.50
N GLU A 213 11.31 18.15 -5.78
CA GLU A 213 12.01 17.92 -7.05
C GLU A 213 12.20 16.42 -7.35
N ARG A 214 12.37 15.57 -6.33
CA ARG A 214 12.48 14.11 -6.50
C ARG A 214 11.15 13.39 -6.70
N ILE A 215 10.04 14.02 -6.38
CA ILE A 215 8.71 13.41 -6.46
C ILE A 215 8.09 13.71 -7.84
N VAL A 216 8.43 14.85 -8.41
CA VAL A 216 7.85 15.33 -9.67
C VAL A 216 8.75 15.05 -10.88
N THR A 217 9.94 14.47 -10.70
CA THR A 217 10.84 13.99 -11.76
C THR A 217 10.79 12.50 -11.91
#